data_1b6204adcb84e95c134608f794303401
#
_entry.id   1b6204adcb84e95c134608f794303401
#
_cell.length_a   1.000
_cell.length_b   1.000
_cell.length_c   1.000
_cell.angle_alpha   90.00
_cell.angle_beta   90.00
_cell.angle_gamma   90.00
#
_symmetry.space_group_name_H-M   'P 1'
#
loop_
_entity.id
_entity.type
_entity.pdbx_description
1 polymer ?
#
loop_
_entity_poly.entity_id
_entity_poly.type
_entity_poly.pdbx_seq_one_letter_code
_entity_poly.pdbx_strand_id
1 'polypeptide(L)'
;LCRELREEIGIDVIDYEKWVTRNYSYEEHEVKLYFFKVNKWAGNLTPKENQELLWIDASEVNRTTILPPNIFILNALSLPTHYGITNISETPKEIFLIQLKKQLEQGLKIIQIREKNLSIKEFKKITLEIIAICRPYSAKVIVNSSIELANIVNANGVHLNSIELKKLAKKPKKLIVGASCHSEEDIQIAQDKKLDFVVFSPVNKTISHPKIMPLGWTNFSSITNKFGIP
;
A
#
# COMPACT_ATOMS: atom_id res chain seq x y z
N LEU A 1 15.57 -18.39 -9.97
CA LEU A 1 14.49 -17.72 -10.73
C LEU A 1 14.60 -18.03 -12.22
N CYS A 2 15.61 -17.50 -12.95
CA CYS A 2 15.68 -17.60 -14.42
C CYS A 2 15.68 -19.05 -14.92
N ARG A 3 16.42 -19.95 -14.25
CA ARG A 3 16.44 -21.37 -14.57
C ARG A 3 15.04 -22.00 -14.43
N GLU A 4 14.39 -21.81 -13.29
CA GLU A 4 13.05 -22.35 -13.01
C GLU A 4 12.02 -21.87 -14.04
N LEU A 5 11.99 -20.54 -14.34
CA LEU A 5 11.04 -20.00 -15.31
C LEU A 5 11.27 -20.53 -16.74
N ARG A 6 12.51 -20.86 -17.11
CA ARG A 6 12.80 -21.52 -18.37
C ARG A 6 12.32 -22.98 -18.37
N GLU A 7 12.58 -23.72 -17.29
CA GLU A 7 12.21 -25.13 -17.13
C GLU A 7 10.70 -25.31 -17.01
N GLU A 8 10.02 -24.49 -16.19
CA GLU A 8 8.59 -24.66 -15.89
C GLU A 8 7.65 -24.04 -16.94
N ILE A 9 8.00 -22.86 -17.47
CA ILE A 9 7.10 -22.09 -18.35
C ILE A 9 7.73 -21.64 -19.67
N GLY A 10 8.97 -22.04 -19.95
CA GLY A 10 9.60 -21.91 -21.26
C GLY A 10 10.05 -20.51 -21.65
N ILE A 11 10.24 -19.58 -20.70
CA ILE A 11 10.68 -18.21 -20.99
C ILE A 11 12.12 -17.95 -20.57
N ASP A 12 12.81 -17.09 -21.33
CA ASP A 12 14.10 -16.52 -21.01
C ASP A 12 13.95 -15.14 -20.44
N VAL A 13 14.23 -14.98 -19.14
CA VAL A 13 14.12 -13.69 -18.44
C VAL A 13 15.22 -12.76 -18.92
N ILE A 14 14.83 -11.56 -19.39
CA ILE A 14 15.73 -10.50 -19.87
C ILE A 14 15.93 -9.43 -18.81
N ASP A 15 14.85 -9.04 -18.11
CA ASP A 15 14.88 -8.00 -17.07
C ASP A 15 14.00 -8.39 -15.90
N TYR A 16 14.54 -8.27 -14.70
CA TYR A 16 13.82 -8.52 -13.45
C TYR A 16 14.42 -7.72 -12.32
N GLU A 17 13.61 -7.43 -11.30
CA GLU A 17 14.04 -6.79 -10.08
C GLU A 17 13.65 -7.61 -8.85
N LYS A 18 14.52 -7.63 -7.84
CA LYS A 18 14.15 -8.16 -6.53
C LYS A 18 13.18 -7.16 -5.90
N TRP A 19 11.98 -7.64 -5.58
CA TRP A 19 10.95 -6.78 -5.03
C TRP A 19 10.92 -6.81 -3.51
N VAL A 20 10.60 -7.95 -2.91
CA VAL A 20 10.47 -8.09 -1.46
C VAL A 20 10.96 -9.45 -0.98
N THR A 21 11.46 -9.49 0.25
CA THR A 21 11.78 -10.72 0.97
C THR A 21 10.85 -10.85 2.16
N ARG A 22 10.36 -12.07 2.43
CA ARG A 22 9.50 -12.36 3.58
C ARG A 22 9.96 -13.61 4.31
N ASN A 23 9.92 -13.56 5.63
CA ASN A 23 9.96 -14.76 6.44
C ASN A 23 8.52 -15.20 6.71
N TYR A 24 8.25 -16.48 6.58
CA TYR A 24 6.96 -17.07 6.88
C TYR A 24 7.15 -18.32 7.70
N SER A 25 6.45 -18.39 8.84
CA SER A 25 6.51 -19.54 9.75
C SER A 25 5.33 -20.46 9.46
N TYR A 26 5.61 -21.68 9.08
CA TYR A 26 4.68 -22.80 9.15
C TYR A 26 4.74 -23.42 10.56
N GLU A 27 3.85 -24.32 10.87
CA GLU A 27 3.82 -24.97 12.19
C GLU A 27 5.14 -25.68 12.55
N GLU A 28 5.79 -26.31 11.56
CA GLU A 28 6.98 -27.14 11.75
C GLU A 28 8.30 -26.49 11.27
N HIS A 29 8.25 -25.43 10.48
CA HIS A 29 9.45 -24.81 9.91
C HIS A 29 9.24 -23.37 9.47
N GLU A 30 10.35 -22.63 9.39
CA GLU A 30 10.38 -21.28 8.82
C GLU A 30 10.94 -21.31 7.40
N VAL A 31 10.36 -20.50 6.53
CA VAL A 31 10.83 -20.31 5.16
C VAL A 31 11.12 -18.84 4.89
N LYS A 32 12.16 -18.60 4.12
CA LYS A 32 12.50 -17.28 3.61
C LYS A 32 12.16 -17.21 2.13
N LEU A 33 11.16 -16.41 1.80
CA LEU A 33 10.64 -16.24 0.45
C LEU A 33 11.21 -14.98 -0.19
N TYR A 34 11.68 -15.11 -1.42
CA TYR A 34 12.19 -14.02 -2.24
C TYR A 34 11.25 -13.81 -3.40
N PHE A 35 10.65 -12.62 -3.49
CA PHE A 35 9.75 -12.26 -4.57
C PHE A 35 10.44 -11.32 -5.55
N PHE A 36 10.22 -11.58 -6.82
CA PHE A 36 10.80 -10.82 -7.92
C PHE A 36 9.68 -10.34 -8.86
N LYS A 37 9.89 -9.20 -9.49
CA LYS A 37 9.09 -8.76 -10.64
C LYS A 37 9.89 -9.01 -11.89
N VAL A 38 9.32 -9.77 -12.83
CA VAL A 38 9.88 -9.97 -14.15
C VAL A 38 9.24 -8.94 -15.08
N ASN A 39 10.05 -8.01 -15.58
CA ASN A 39 9.58 -6.88 -16.37
C ASN A 39 9.67 -7.18 -17.87
N LYS A 40 10.62 -8.06 -18.26
CA LYS A 40 10.86 -8.41 -19.67
C LYS A 40 11.39 -9.82 -19.81
N TRP A 41 10.89 -10.53 -20.81
CA TRP A 41 11.32 -11.88 -21.17
C TRP A 41 11.28 -12.11 -22.68
N ALA A 42 11.91 -13.18 -23.16
CA ALA A 42 11.82 -13.70 -24.52
C ALA A 42 11.17 -15.09 -24.49
N GLY A 43 10.64 -15.51 -25.63
CA GLY A 43 9.93 -16.78 -25.77
C GLY A 43 8.44 -16.65 -25.49
N ASN A 44 7.71 -17.74 -25.73
CA ASN A 44 6.28 -17.86 -25.46
C ASN A 44 6.07 -18.63 -24.16
N LEU A 45 5.17 -18.12 -23.34
CA LEU A 45 4.72 -18.81 -22.14
C LEU A 45 4.07 -20.15 -22.54
N THR A 46 4.72 -21.24 -22.17
CA THR A 46 4.26 -22.59 -22.48
C THR A 46 4.41 -23.44 -21.22
N PRO A 47 3.33 -24.02 -20.68
CA PRO A 47 3.45 -24.91 -19.53
C PRO A 47 4.29 -26.14 -19.90
N LYS A 48 5.29 -26.44 -19.08
CA LYS A 48 6.19 -27.57 -19.28
C LYS A 48 5.91 -28.75 -18.35
N GLU A 49 5.19 -28.49 -17.25
CA GLU A 49 4.96 -29.43 -16.16
C GLU A 49 3.46 -29.69 -15.90
N ASN A 50 2.69 -29.99 -16.92
CA ASN A 50 1.27 -30.36 -16.78
C ASN A 50 0.38 -29.36 -15.99
N GLN A 51 0.81 -28.07 -15.91
CA GLN A 51 0.05 -26.99 -15.27
C GLN A 51 -0.71 -26.14 -16.29
N GLU A 52 -1.77 -25.51 -15.88
CA GLU A 52 -2.42 -24.43 -16.63
C GLU A 52 -1.80 -23.07 -16.30
N LEU A 53 -1.63 -22.23 -17.33
CA LEU A 53 -1.20 -20.84 -17.16
C LEU A 53 -2.37 -19.91 -17.40
N LEU A 54 -2.59 -19.01 -16.44
CA LEU A 54 -3.65 -18.02 -16.51
C LEU A 54 -3.11 -16.63 -16.22
N TRP A 55 -3.40 -15.68 -17.13
CA TRP A 55 -3.23 -14.26 -16.84
C TRP A 55 -4.39 -13.75 -16.02
N ILE A 56 -4.13 -13.20 -14.85
CA ILE A 56 -5.15 -12.71 -13.95
C ILE A 56 -4.70 -11.40 -13.27
N ASP A 57 -5.62 -10.47 -13.10
CA ASP A 57 -5.38 -9.29 -12.29
C ASP A 57 -5.30 -9.68 -10.80
N ALA A 58 -4.34 -9.10 -10.08
CA ALA A 58 -4.14 -9.42 -8.65
C ALA A 58 -5.39 -9.14 -7.78
N SER A 59 -6.26 -8.23 -8.20
CA SER A 59 -7.53 -7.93 -7.53
C SER A 59 -8.60 -9.00 -7.74
N GLU A 60 -8.51 -9.79 -8.81
CA GLU A 60 -9.49 -10.81 -9.21
C GLU A 60 -9.13 -12.20 -8.71
N VAL A 61 -7.90 -12.39 -8.20
CA VAL A 61 -7.46 -13.70 -7.68
C VAL A 61 -8.29 -14.14 -6.49
N ASN A 62 -8.82 -15.36 -6.55
CA ASN A 62 -9.49 -15.97 -5.40
C ASN A 62 -8.47 -16.32 -4.31
N ARG A 63 -8.47 -15.54 -3.24
CA ARG A 63 -7.51 -15.67 -2.14
C ARG A 63 -7.63 -16.97 -1.33
N THR A 64 -8.76 -17.69 -1.43
CA THR A 64 -8.95 -18.97 -0.72
C THR A 64 -8.17 -20.13 -1.35
N THR A 65 -7.78 -19.99 -2.62
CA THR A 65 -7.00 -21.02 -3.35
C THR A 65 -5.49 -20.73 -3.36
N ILE A 66 -5.07 -19.62 -2.75
CA ILE A 66 -3.68 -19.17 -2.74
C ILE A 66 -2.99 -19.56 -1.44
N LEU A 67 -1.75 -19.99 -1.53
CA LEU A 67 -0.93 -20.27 -0.35
C LEU A 67 -0.84 -19.02 0.55
N PRO A 68 -1.00 -19.18 1.87
CA PRO A 68 -1.05 -18.06 2.82
C PRO A 68 0.08 -17.02 2.68
N PRO A 69 1.37 -17.40 2.47
CA PRO A 69 2.44 -16.41 2.31
C PRO A 69 2.30 -15.55 1.05
N ASN A 70 1.58 -16.00 0.02
CA ASN A 70 1.38 -15.27 -1.23
C ASN A 70 0.23 -14.26 -1.14
N ILE A 71 -0.66 -14.36 -0.16
CA ILE A 71 -1.77 -13.41 0.04
C ILE A 71 -1.24 -11.99 0.23
N PHE A 72 -0.14 -11.83 0.98
CA PHE A 72 0.52 -10.53 1.13
C PHE A 72 0.91 -9.92 -0.23
N ILE A 73 1.50 -10.73 -1.11
CA ILE A 73 1.95 -10.28 -2.44
C ILE A 73 0.77 -9.80 -3.28
N LEU A 74 -0.34 -10.53 -3.28
CA LEU A 74 -1.56 -10.13 -3.98
C LEU A 74 -2.13 -8.81 -3.42
N ASN A 75 -2.13 -8.66 -2.10
CA ASN A 75 -2.57 -7.42 -1.46
C ASN A 75 -1.66 -6.25 -1.84
N ALA A 76 -0.35 -6.45 -1.84
CA ALA A 76 0.61 -5.42 -2.23
C ALA A 76 0.51 -5.06 -3.73
N LEU A 77 0.29 -6.04 -4.61
CA LEU A 77 0.09 -5.81 -6.05
C LEU A 77 -1.22 -5.05 -6.35
N SER A 78 -2.25 -5.22 -5.54
CA SER A 78 -3.53 -4.52 -5.70
C SER A 78 -3.51 -3.07 -5.19
N LEU A 79 -2.44 -2.64 -4.51
CA LEU A 79 -2.26 -1.25 -4.10
C LEU A 79 -1.60 -0.44 -5.22
N PRO A 80 -2.01 0.83 -5.42
CA PRO A 80 -1.30 1.74 -6.30
C PRO A 80 0.15 1.97 -5.87
N THR A 81 1.05 2.12 -6.82
CA THR A 81 2.49 2.31 -6.57
C THR A 81 2.83 3.68 -5.98
N HIS A 82 1.96 4.67 -6.16
CA HIS A 82 2.15 6.03 -5.67
C HIS A 82 1.02 6.40 -4.71
N TYR A 83 1.38 6.85 -3.52
CA TYR A 83 0.47 7.35 -2.50
C TYR A 83 0.64 8.85 -2.36
N GLY A 84 -0.24 9.63 -2.98
CA GLY A 84 -0.23 11.09 -2.89
C GLY A 84 -0.66 11.56 -1.49
N ILE A 85 -0.07 12.63 -0.99
CA ILE A 85 -0.46 13.28 0.27
C ILE A 85 -0.67 14.77 -0.01
N THR A 86 -1.80 15.32 0.43
CA THR A 86 -2.08 16.76 0.24
C THR A 86 -1.20 17.63 1.13
N ASN A 87 -0.95 18.84 0.69
CA ASN A 87 -0.25 19.88 1.40
C ASN A 87 -0.82 21.26 1.01
N ILE A 88 -2.12 21.46 1.23
CA ILE A 88 -2.84 22.67 0.83
C ILE A 88 -2.42 23.87 1.70
N SER A 89 -1.96 23.62 2.94
CA SER A 89 -1.48 24.67 3.83
C SER A 89 -0.22 25.39 3.34
N GLU A 90 0.56 24.78 2.44
CA GLU A 90 1.80 25.35 1.89
C GLU A 90 1.64 25.84 0.44
N THR A 91 0.49 25.60 -0.19
CA THR A 91 0.26 25.93 -1.62
C THR A 91 -1.12 26.57 -1.77
N PRO A 92 -1.27 27.69 -2.50
CA PRO A 92 -2.58 28.23 -2.82
C PRO A 92 -3.52 27.17 -3.38
N LYS A 93 -4.75 27.13 -2.89
CA LYS A 93 -5.72 26.07 -3.20
C LYS A 93 -5.88 25.84 -4.71
N GLU A 94 -5.96 26.91 -5.48
CA GLU A 94 -6.15 26.86 -6.94
C GLU A 94 -4.96 26.16 -7.63
N ILE A 95 -3.76 26.48 -7.20
CA ILE A 95 -2.53 25.84 -7.70
C ILE A 95 -2.49 24.37 -7.32
N PHE A 96 -2.84 24.04 -6.07
CA PHE A 96 -2.94 22.66 -5.62
C PHE A 96 -3.92 21.85 -6.49
N LEU A 97 -5.11 22.39 -6.77
CA LEU A 97 -6.12 21.67 -7.56
C LEU A 97 -5.67 21.44 -9.02
N ILE A 98 -4.93 22.38 -9.60
CA ILE A 98 -4.32 22.21 -10.94
C ILE A 98 -3.27 21.09 -10.90
N GLN A 99 -2.39 21.11 -9.88
CA GLN A 99 -1.36 20.09 -9.71
C GLN A 99 -1.98 18.70 -9.46
N LEU A 100 -3.04 18.63 -8.65
CA LEU A 100 -3.76 17.38 -8.41
C LEU A 100 -4.31 16.79 -9.71
N LYS A 101 -4.97 17.59 -10.54
CA LYS A 101 -5.48 17.11 -11.83
C LYS A 101 -4.36 16.56 -12.71
N LYS A 102 -3.25 17.29 -12.82
CA LYS A 102 -2.07 16.82 -13.56
C LYS A 102 -1.54 15.48 -13.04
N GLN A 103 -1.46 15.29 -11.72
CA GLN A 103 -1.03 14.01 -11.16
C GLN A 103 -2.03 12.88 -11.42
N LEU A 104 -3.33 13.16 -11.40
CA LEU A 104 -4.37 12.20 -11.73
C LEU A 104 -4.30 11.78 -13.22
N GLU A 105 -4.05 12.70 -14.12
CA GLU A 105 -3.80 12.44 -15.56
C GLU A 105 -2.53 11.59 -15.77
N GLN A 106 -1.52 11.76 -14.93
CA GLN A 106 -0.30 10.95 -14.90
C GLN A 106 -0.44 9.59 -14.20
N GLY A 107 -1.65 9.23 -13.74
CA GLY A 107 -1.94 7.91 -13.20
C GLY A 107 -1.94 7.81 -11.68
N LEU A 108 -1.96 8.93 -10.92
CA LEU A 108 -2.18 8.88 -9.48
C LEU A 108 -3.54 8.22 -9.17
N LYS A 109 -3.55 7.14 -8.39
CA LYS A 109 -4.76 6.34 -8.08
C LYS A 109 -5.18 6.34 -6.62
N ILE A 110 -4.36 6.88 -5.73
CA ILE A 110 -4.69 6.98 -4.31
C ILE A 110 -4.08 8.25 -3.71
N ILE A 111 -4.88 9.00 -2.96
CA ILE A 111 -4.45 10.25 -2.31
C ILE A 111 -4.96 10.33 -0.89
N GLN A 112 -4.08 10.71 0.05
CA GLN A 112 -4.41 11.02 1.43
C GLN A 112 -4.65 12.51 1.59
N ILE A 113 -5.79 12.88 2.17
CA ILE A 113 -6.07 14.25 2.61
C ILE A 113 -5.55 14.42 4.03
N ARG A 114 -4.48 15.20 4.18
CA ARG A 114 -3.78 15.41 5.44
C ARG A 114 -3.58 16.90 5.71
N GLU A 115 -4.63 17.57 6.18
CA GLU A 115 -4.65 19.00 6.48
C GLU A 115 -4.90 19.20 7.97
N LYS A 116 -3.82 19.31 8.75
CA LYS A 116 -3.87 19.36 10.21
C LYS A 116 -4.44 20.68 10.78
N ASN A 117 -4.38 21.76 10.00
CA ASN A 117 -4.69 23.12 10.45
C ASN A 117 -6.09 23.57 10.04
N LEU A 118 -6.85 22.76 9.32
CA LEU A 118 -8.20 23.10 8.89
C LEU A 118 -9.22 22.78 10.00
N SER A 119 -10.24 23.64 10.14
CA SER A 119 -11.43 23.30 10.91
C SER A 119 -12.15 22.08 10.27
N ILE A 120 -12.95 21.36 11.06
CA ILE A 120 -13.74 20.22 10.55
C ILE A 120 -14.62 20.63 9.35
N LYS A 121 -15.19 21.84 9.37
CA LYS A 121 -16.04 22.35 8.29
C LYS A 121 -15.24 22.55 6.99
N GLU A 122 -14.08 23.17 7.08
CA GLU A 122 -13.17 23.40 5.95
C GLU A 122 -12.62 22.08 5.42
N PHE A 123 -12.19 21.18 6.32
CA PHE A 123 -11.72 19.85 5.95
C PHE A 123 -12.78 19.06 5.17
N LYS A 124 -14.03 19.05 5.62
CA LYS A 124 -15.14 18.43 4.90
C LYS A 124 -15.33 19.04 3.52
N LYS A 125 -15.34 20.38 3.41
CA LYS A 125 -15.52 21.08 2.15
C LYS A 125 -14.44 20.73 1.13
N ILE A 126 -13.18 20.82 1.51
CA ILE A 126 -12.07 20.50 0.60
C ILE A 126 -12.02 19.01 0.26
N THR A 127 -12.34 18.12 1.21
CA THR A 127 -12.42 16.68 0.96
C THR A 127 -13.45 16.35 -0.11
N LEU A 128 -14.66 16.90 -0.02
CA LEU A 128 -15.71 16.68 -1.02
C LEU A 128 -15.31 17.19 -2.41
N GLU A 129 -14.64 18.33 -2.47
CA GLU A 129 -14.10 18.89 -3.72
C GLU A 129 -13.04 17.97 -4.35
N ILE A 130 -12.10 17.47 -3.54
CA ILE A 130 -11.06 16.52 -4.00
C ILE A 130 -11.71 15.20 -4.45
N ILE A 131 -12.69 14.67 -3.71
CA ILE A 131 -13.42 13.46 -4.12
C ILE A 131 -14.07 13.66 -5.50
N ALA A 132 -14.71 14.80 -5.74
CA ALA A 132 -15.33 15.09 -7.03
C ALA A 132 -14.31 15.14 -8.16
N ILE A 133 -13.11 15.71 -7.93
CA ILE A 133 -12.02 15.77 -8.91
C ILE A 133 -11.42 14.38 -9.16
N CYS A 134 -11.29 13.54 -8.12
CA CYS A 134 -10.68 12.19 -8.22
C CYS A 134 -11.60 11.17 -8.92
N ARG A 135 -12.92 11.35 -8.83
CA ARG A 135 -13.93 10.40 -9.34
C ARG A 135 -13.76 10.03 -10.83
N PRO A 136 -13.59 10.96 -11.78
CA PRO A 136 -13.41 10.62 -13.19
C PRO A 136 -12.17 9.76 -13.48
N TYR A 137 -11.16 9.83 -12.60
CA TYR A 137 -9.91 9.08 -12.74
C TYR A 137 -9.93 7.74 -11.96
N SER A 138 -11.08 7.39 -11.34
CA SER A 138 -11.20 6.23 -10.45
C SER A 138 -10.18 6.23 -9.31
N ALA A 139 -9.66 7.41 -8.93
CA ALA A 139 -8.68 7.55 -7.86
C ALA A 139 -9.36 7.49 -6.49
N LYS A 140 -8.75 6.79 -5.55
CA LYS A 140 -9.24 6.59 -4.18
C LYS A 140 -8.81 7.75 -3.28
N VAL A 141 -9.75 8.26 -2.50
CA VAL A 141 -9.48 9.32 -1.52
C VAL A 141 -9.51 8.74 -0.11
N ILE A 142 -8.41 8.91 0.60
CA ILE A 142 -8.19 8.48 1.98
C ILE A 142 -8.13 9.71 2.87
N VAL A 143 -8.88 9.74 3.95
CA VAL A 143 -8.80 10.85 4.91
C VAL A 143 -7.87 10.52 6.08
N ASN A 144 -6.96 11.43 6.42
CA ASN A 144 -6.14 11.31 7.62
C ASN A 144 -6.92 11.82 8.84
N SER A 145 -7.85 11.00 9.33
CA SER A 145 -8.79 11.39 10.38
C SER A 145 -9.46 10.15 10.99
N SER A 146 -10.65 10.32 11.56
CA SER A 146 -11.46 9.24 12.12
C SER A 146 -12.26 8.49 11.05
N ILE A 147 -12.63 7.24 11.38
CA ILE A 147 -13.53 6.42 10.55
C ILE A 147 -14.89 7.10 10.35
N GLU A 148 -15.40 7.78 11.39
CA GLU A 148 -16.66 8.52 11.32
C GLU A 148 -16.60 9.61 10.26
N LEU A 149 -15.52 10.39 10.24
CA LEU A 149 -15.36 11.44 9.24
C LEU A 149 -15.23 10.88 7.82
N ALA A 150 -14.51 9.77 7.65
CA ALA A 150 -14.41 9.07 6.38
C ALA A 150 -15.81 8.65 5.85
N ASN A 151 -16.68 8.14 6.74
CA ASN A 151 -18.05 7.78 6.38
C ASN A 151 -18.90 8.99 6.04
N ILE A 152 -18.80 10.08 6.83
CA ILE A 152 -19.58 11.32 6.61
C ILE A 152 -19.28 11.93 5.23
N VAL A 153 -18.01 11.95 4.81
CA VAL A 153 -17.62 12.52 3.51
C VAL A 153 -17.67 11.49 2.38
N ASN A 154 -18.04 10.25 2.67
CA ASN A 154 -18.07 9.13 1.74
C ASN A 154 -16.70 8.92 1.05
N ALA A 155 -15.62 9.01 1.83
CA ALA A 155 -14.27 8.71 1.37
C ALA A 155 -14.07 7.22 1.11
N ASN A 156 -13.10 6.86 0.27
CA ASN A 156 -12.76 5.47 0.00
C ASN A 156 -12.04 4.79 1.17
N GLY A 157 -11.45 5.58 2.08
CA GLY A 157 -10.73 5.02 3.20
C GLY A 157 -10.28 6.05 4.23
N VAL A 158 -9.55 5.55 5.23
CA VAL A 158 -9.00 6.32 6.33
C VAL A 158 -7.53 5.95 6.55
N HIS A 159 -6.72 6.94 6.89
CA HIS A 159 -5.36 6.75 7.37
C HIS A 159 -5.31 7.11 8.86
N LEU A 160 -5.03 6.12 9.70
CA LEU A 160 -5.01 6.24 11.14
C LEU A 160 -3.61 6.67 11.62
N ASN A 161 -3.54 7.49 12.65
CA ASN A 161 -2.31 7.63 13.41
C ASN A 161 -2.13 6.43 14.37
N SER A 162 -0.96 6.31 15.02
CA SER A 162 -0.67 5.19 15.93
C SER A 162 -1.64 5.10 17.13
N ILE A 163 -2.16 6.23 17.61
CA ILE A 163 -3.13 6.26 18.71
C ILE A 163 -4.47 5.68 18.26
N GLU A 164 -4.96 6.13 17.11
CA GLU A 164 -6.22 5.63 16.54
C GLU A 164 -6.10 4.17 16.10
N LEU A 165 -4.94 3.76 15.60
CA LEU A 165 -4.64 2.36 15.31
C LEU A 165 -4.81 1.48 16.54
N LYS A 166 -4.25 1.87 17.69
CA LYS A 166 -4.34 1.12 18.95
C LYS A 166 -5.78 1.01 19.45
N LYS A 167 -6.57 2.07 19.29
CA LYS A 167 -8.00 2.11 19.68
C LYS A 167 -8.93 1.36 18.74
N LEU A 168 -8.51 1.07 17.52
CA LEU A 168 -9.34 0.38 16.53
C LEU A 168 -9.71 -1.03 17.01
N ALA A 169 -10.98 -1.30 17.24
CA ALA A 169 -11.42 -2.64 17.63
C ALA A 169 -11.37 -3.62 16.45
N LYS A 170 -11.85 -3.21 15.27
CA LYS A 170 -11.90 -4.02 14.06
C LYS A 170 -11.87 -3.14 12.82
N LYS A 171 -11.15 -3.59 11.78
CA LYS A 171 -11.13 -2.90 10.48
C LYS A 171 -12.53 -2.87 9.85
N PRO A 172 -13.01 -1.69 9.40
CA PRO A 172 -14.24 -1.56 8.63
C PRO A 172 -14.14 -2.28 7.29
N LYS A 173 -15.15 -3.09 6.94
CA LYS A 173 -15.13 -3.90 5.71
C LYS A 173 -15.13 -3.09 4.41
N LYS A 174 -15.74 -1.89 4.43
CA LYS A 174 -15.99 -1.08 3.23
C LYS A 174 -14.92 0.01 3.00
N LEU A 175 -14.01 0.21 3.93
CA LEU A 175 -12.98 1.23 3.84
C LEU A 175 -11.61 0.61 3.60
N ILE A 176 -10.80 1.28 2.80
CA ILE A 176 -9.36 1.08 2.79
C ILE A 176 -8.81 1.71 4.07
N VAL A 177 -8.08 0.94 4.86
CA VAL A 177 -7.53 1.41 6.13
C VAL A 177 -6.02 1.30 6.10
N GLY A 178 -5.36 2.46 6.07
CA GLY A 178 -3.92 2.56 6.29
C GLY A 178 -3.61 3.09 7.69
N ALA A 179 -2.38 2.93 8.14
CA ALA A 179 -1.92 3.52 9.40
C ALA A 179 -0.47 3.99 9.36
N SER A 180 -0.18 5.06 10.10
CA SER A 180 1.20 5.45 10.43
C SER A 180 1.70 4.58 11.57
N CYS A 181 2.83 3.91 11.35
CA CYS A 181 3.52 3.06 12.31
C CYS A 181 4.91 3.62 12.60
N HIS A 182 5.32 3.60 13.86
CA HIS A 182 6.61 4.12 14.32
C HIS A 182 7.42 3.07 15.11
N SER A 183 6.83 1.89 15.35
CA SER A 183 7.44 0.75 16.04
C SER A 183 7.02 -0.57 15.41
N GLU A 184 7.76 -1.65 15.72
CA GLU A 184 7.37 -3.03 15.33
C GLU A 184 6.01 -3.39 15.96
N GLU A 185 5.73 -2.94 17.19
CA GLU A 185 4.43 -3.14 17.85
C GLU A 185 3.27 -2.52 17.04
N ASP A 186 3.44 -1.30 16.52
CA ASP A 186 2.41 -0.67 15.69
C ASP A 186 2.12 -1.49 14.42
N ILE A 187 3.19 -2.00 13.76
CA ILE A 187 3.04 -2.85 12.56
C ILE A 187 2.32 -4.16 12.91
N GLN A 188 2.69 -4.79 14.03
CA GLN A 188 2.04 -6.02 14.49
C GLN A 188 0.54 -5.79 14.74
N ILE A 189 0.19 -4.72 15.44
CA ILE A 189 -1.21 -4.35 15.68
C ILE A 189 -1.97 -4.13 14.36
N ALA A 190 -1.34 -3.44 13.39
CA ALA A 190 -1.95 -3.22 12.09
C ALA A 190 -2.17 -4.53 11.32
N GLN A 191 -1.22 -5.44 11.37
CA GLN A 191 -1.30 -6.76 10.76
C GLN A 191 -2.38 -7.62 11.40
N ASP A 192 -2.45 -7.70 12.73
CA ASP A 192 -3.45 -8.47 13.48
C ASP A 192 -4.87 -7.96 13.21
N LYS A 193 -5.02 -6.64 13.06
CA LYS A 193 -6.29 -6.00 12.68
C LYS A 193 -6.57 -6.06 11.18
N LYS A 194 -5.68 -6.68 10.38
CA LYS A 194 -5.80 -6.88 8.92
C LYS A 194 -6.01 -5.57 8.16
N LEU A 195 -5.23 -4.53 8.49
CA LEU A 195 -5.22 -3.28 7.72
C LEU A 195 -4.72 -3.55 6.29
N ASP A 196 -5.01 -2.62 5.38
CA ASP A 196 -4.65 -2.78 3.97
C ASP A 196 -3.18 -2.44 3.72
N PHE A 197 -2.63 -1.45 4.46
CA PHE A 197 -1.23 -1.07 4.38
C PHE A 197 -0.78 -0.27 5.60
N VAL A 198 0.53 -0.10 5.74
CA VAL A 198 1.14 0.79 6.75
C VAL A 198 2.15 1.73 6.13
N VAL A 199 2.32 2.88 6.75
CA VAL A 199 3.42 3.81 6.47
C VAL A 199 4.36 3.78 7.66
N PHE A 200 5.48 3.08 7.51
CA PHE A 200 6.48 2.93 8.55
C PHE A 200 7.55 4.01 8.42
N SER A 201 7.66 4.87 9.40
CA SER A 201 8.48 6.09 9.34
C SER A 201 8.91 6.59 10.72
N PRO A 202 9.92 7.50 10.81
CA PRO A 202 10.73 8.03 9.72
C PRO A 202 11.95 7.15 9.40
N VAL A 203 12.22 6.92 8.12
CA VAL A 203 13.45 6.22 7.68
C VAL A 203 14.65 7.16 7.71
N ASN A 204 14.46 8.39 7.23
CA ASN A 204 15.45 9.47 7.25
C ASN A 204 14.95 10.62 8.15
N LYS A 205 15.83 11.57 8.50
CA LYS A 205 15.43 12.79 9.19
C LYS A 205 14.36 13.53 8.39
N THR A 206 13.28 13.97 9.04
CA THR A 206 12.17 14.70 8.40
C THR A 206 11.81 15.93 9.21
N ILE A 207 11.34 16.96 8.54
CA ILE A 207 10.81 18.19 9.17
C ILE A 207 9.58 17.87 10.03
N SER A 208 8.77 16.89 9.61
CA SER A 208 7.55 16.48 10.31
C SER A 208 7.81 15.81 11.67
N HIS A 209 9.01 15.25 11.86
CA HIS A 209 9.41 14.52 13.08
C HIS A 209 10.85 14.85 13.49
N PRO A 210 11.17 16.12 13.82
CA PRO A 210 12.55 16.57 14.03
C PRO A 210 13.22 15.93 15.26
N LYS A 211 12.45 15.46 16.22
CA LYS A 211 12.92 14.86 17.48
C LYS A 211 13.01 13.33 17.46
N ILE A 212 12.51 12.68 16.41
CA ILE A 212 12.52 11.22 16.30
C ILE A 212 13.81 10.80 15.61
N MET A 213 14.53 9.85 16.22
CA MET A 213 15.68 9.23 15.59
C MET A 213 15.24 8.42 14.36
N PRO A 214 15.81 8.65 13.19
CA PRO A 214 15.44 7.90 11.99
C PRO A 214 15.89 6.45 12.08
N LEU A 215 15.11 5.56 11.46
CA LEU A 215 15.38 4.12 11.43
C LEU A 215 16.64 3.76 10.62
N GLY A 216 16.89 4.48 9.54
CA GLY A 216 17.83 4.09 8.48
C GLY A 216 17.31 2.91 7.64
N TRP A 217 17.80 2.79 6.42
CA TRP A 217 17.30 1.78 5.47
C TRP A 217 17.57 0.34 5.90
N THR A 218 18.69 0.07 6.59
CA THR A 218 19.03 -1.27 7.08
C THR A 218 18.02 -1.77 8.11
N ASN A 219 17.72 -0.94 9.13
CA ASN A 219 16.74 -1.29 10.16
C ASN A 219 15.33 -1.36 9.56
N PHE A 220 14.97 -0.43 8.68
CA PHE A 220 13.69 -0.46 7.97
C PHE A 220 13.51 -1.81 7.25
N SER A 221 14.48 -2.23 6.44
CA SER A 221 14.43 -3.52 5.73
C SER A 221 14.36 -4.71 6.69
N SER A 222 15.17 -4.71 7.75
CA SER A 222 15.18 -5.79 8.74
C SER A 222 13.83 -5.96 9.42
N ILE A 223 13.20 -4.84 9.78
CA ILE A 223 11.89 -4.84 10.44
C ILE A 223 10.79 -5.25 9.47
N THR A 224 10.69 -4.58 8.32
CA THR A 224 9.59 -4.83 7.38
C THR A 224 9.58 -6.24 6.79
N ASN A 225 10.73 -6.91 6.73
CA ASN A 225 10.82 -8.30 6.27
C ASN A 225 10.14 -9.32 7.21
N LYS A 226 9.86 -8.93 8.46
CA LYS A 226 9.20 -9.80 9.46
C LYS A 226 7.68 -9.82 9.31
N PHE A 227 7.10 -8.82 8.66
CA PHE A 227 5.65 -8.60 8.63
C PHE A 227 5.04 -8.90 7.26
N GLY A 228 3.81 -9.39 7.25
CA GLY A 228 3.02 -9.71 6.05
C GLY A 228 1.98 -8.64 5.69
N ILE A 229 2.19 -7.38 6.08
CA ILE A 229 1.33 -6.25 5.70
C ILE A 229 2.09 -5.35 4.70
N PRO A 230 1.43 -4.86 3.61
CA PRO A 230 2.01 -3.92 2.66
C PRO A 230 2.44 -2.61 3.31
#